data_96c3432a3e4c88d9f35b556ada67cf57
#
_entry.id   96c3432a3e4c88d9f35b556ada67cf57
#
_cell.length_a   1.000
_cell.length_b   1.000
_cell.length_c   1.000
_cell.angle_alpha   90.00
_cell.angle_beta   90.00
_cell.angle_gamma   90.00
#
_symmetry.space_group_name_H-M   'P 1'
#
loop_
_entity.id
_entity.type
_entity.pdbx_description
1 polymer ?
#
loop_
_entity_poly.entity_id
_entity_poly.type
_entity_poly.pdbx_seq_one_letter_code
_entity_poly.pdbx_strand_id
1 'polypeptide(L)'
;MMKDKIIGIFLVVGAIILILSSSIYIEGAYIEFHYFISLPTFIFVILMAFGLSFIDKCINSKEDWNLIVKNNMITAGWIGLIIGLQTHFFSIPNEPDVSLDIFMKYLISGFGHSLKFLLYGFVLSPISGALLKK
;
A
#
# COMPACT_ATOMS: atom_id res chain seq x y z
N MET A 1 2.77 -26.60 10.43
CA MET A 1 1.81 -25.49 10.43
C MET A 1 2.40 -24.14 10.86
N MET A 2 3.07 -23.99 12.03
CA MET A 2 3.72 -22.70 12.41
C MET A 2 4.97 -22.41 11.60
N LYS A 3 5.79 -23.41 11.29
CA LYS A 3 7.00 -23.29 10.46
C LYS A 3 6.66 -22.85 9.03
N ASP A 4 5.62 -23.40 8.43
CA ASP A 4 5.22 -23.07 7.05
C ASP A 4 4.73 -21.64 6.92
N LYS A 5 4.07 -21.09 7.96
CA LYS A 5 3.66 -19.68 8.01
C LYS A 5 4.87 -18.74 8.06
N ILE A 6 5.86 -19.06 8.90
CA ILE A 6 7.08 -18.27 9.03
C ILE A 6 7.86 -18.29 7.72
N ILE A 7 7.99 -19.46 7.09
CA ILE A 7 8.64 -19.61 5.78
C ILE A 7 7.90 -18.77 4.72
N GLY A 8 6.56 -18.84 4.68
CA GLY A 8 5.76 -18.04 3.75
C GLY A 8 5.97 -16.54 3.92
N ILE A 9 5.96 -16.03 5.15
CA ILE A 9 6.23 -14.62 5.45
C ILE A 9 7.65 -14.24 5.00
N PHE A 10 8.65 -15.07 5.30
CA PHE A 10 10.04 -14.83 4.89
C PHE A 10 10.20 -14.77 3.38
N LEU A 11 9.53 -15.67 2.64
CA LEU A 11 9.57 -15.67 1.18
C LEU A 11 8.92 -14.41 0.58
N VAL A 12 7.78 -13.97 1.11
CA VAL A 12 7.11 -12.75 0.65
C VAL A 12 7.96 -11.52 0.93
N VAL A 13 8.48 -11.39 2.14
CA VAL A 13 9.36 -10.26 2.52
C VAL A 13 10.65 -10.30 1.70
N GLY A 14 11.26 -11.48 1.52
CA GLY A 14 12.46 -11.66 0.70
C GLY A 14 12.23 -11.29 -0.76
N ALA A 15 11.11 -11.68 -1.36
CA ALA A 15 10.76 -11.30 -2.73
C ALA A 15 10.59 -9.80 -2.88
N ILE A 16 9.97 -9.14 -1.90
CA ILE A 16 9.81 -7.67 -1.90
C ILE A 16 11.17 -6.98 -1.82
N ILE A 17 12.04 -7.43 -0.92
CA ILE A 17 13.40 -6.89 -0.79
C ILE A 17 14.19 -7.09 -2.08
N LEU A 18 14.08 -8.25 -2.73
CA LEU A 18 14.74 -8.53 -4.01
C LEU A 18 14.24 -7.61 -5.12
N ILE A 19 12.93 -7.40 -5.24
CA ILE A 19 12.36 -6.49 -6.24
C ILE A 19 12.81 -5.06 -5.99
N LEU A 20 12.79 -4.62 -4.74
CA LEU A 20 13.25 -3.27 -4.36
C LEU A 20 14.74 -3.07 -4.61
N SER A 21 15.57 -4.08 -4.32
CA SER A 21 17.02 -3.99 -4.58
C SER A 21 17.36 -4.09 -6.08
N SER A 22 16.61 -4.83 -6.88
CA SER A 22 16.84 -4.95 -8.32
C SER A 22 16.44 -3.69 -9.09
N SER A 23 15.45 -2.94 -8.65
CA SER A 23 15.04 -1.67 -9.27
C SER A 23 16.07 -0.53 -9.08
N ILE A 24 17.03 -0.67 -8.20
CA ILE A 24 18.13 0.29 -7.99
C ILE A 24 19.14 0.27 -9.15
N TYR A 25 19.16 -0.75 -9.99
CA TYR A 25 20.23 -0.96 -10.99
C TYR A 25 19.82 -0.66 -12.43
N ILE A 26 18.66 -0.13 -12.69
CA ILE A 26 18.21 0.19 -14.04
C ILE A 26 18.55 1.65 -14.38
N GLU A 27 19.52 1.84 -15.29
CA GLU A 27 19.84 3.09 -16.00
C GLU A 27 20.47 4.26 -15.23
N GLY A 28 21.30 4.04 -14.21
CA GLY A 28 22.07 5.14 -13.60
C GLY A 28 21.23 6.18 -12.83
N ALA A 29 19.93 5.96 -12.73
CA ALA A 29 19.06 6.73 -11.86
C ALA A 29 19.09 6.10 -10.48
N TYR A 30 19.67 6.80 -9.50
CA TYR A 30 19.50 6.48 -8.10
C TYR A 30 18.02 6.64 -7.74
N ILE A 31 17.24 5.56 -7.88
CA ILE A 31 15.92 5.50 -7.29
C ILE A 31 16.16 5.26 -5.81
N GLU A 32 16.11 6.33 -5.04
CA GLU A 32 16.34 6.26 -3.61
C GLU A 32 15.29 5.37 -2.95
N PHE A 33 15.75 4.39 -2.18
CA PHE A 33 14.93 3.38 -1.51
C PHE A 33 13.76 3.98 -0.70
N HIS A 34 13.91 5.21 -0.21
CA HIS A 34 12.86 5.92 0.53
C HIS A 34 11.61 6.23 -0.31
N TYR A 35 11.70 6.26 -1.64
CA TYR A 35 10.51 6.45 -2.48
C TYR A 35 9.52 5.30 -2.38
N PHE A 36 9.97 4.10 -2.04
CA PHE A 36 9.10 2.94 -1.88
C PHE A 36 8.61 2.76 -0.44
N ILE A 37 9.32 3.31 0.53
CA ILE A 37 8.95 3.23 1.95
C ILE A 37 8.37 4.57 2.39
N SER A 38 7.08 4.58 2.64
CA SER A 38 6.37 5.74 3.16
C SER A 38 5.71 5.37 4.49
N LEU A 39 6.32 5.79 5.58
CA LEU A 39 5.79 5.52 6.92
C LEU A 39 4.35 6.07 7.11
N PRO A 40 4.02 7.30 6.66
CA PRO A 40 2.64 7.78 6.74
C PRO A 40 1.64 6.91 5.98
N THR A 41 2.00 6.46 4.77
CA THR A 41 1.16 5.58 3.95
C THR A 41 0.95 4.22 4.63
N PHE A 42 2.01 3.65 5.20
CA PHE A 42 1.96 2.39 5.94
C PHE A 42 1.04 2.49 7.16
N ILE A 43 1.21 3.53 7.98
CA ILE A 43 0.37 3.80 9.15
C ILE A 43 -1.09 3.99 8.73
N PHE A 44 -1.35 4.75 7.67
CA PHE A 44 -2.70 4.97 7.16
C PHE A 44 -3.39 3.65 6.81
N VAL A 45 -2.74 2.78 6.04
CA VAL A 45 -3.32 1.50 5.62
C VAL A 45 -3.65 0.63 6.84
N ILE A 46 -2.75 0.57 7.82
CA ILE A 46 -2.98 -0.20 9.05
C ILE A 46 -4.17 0.37 9.84
N LEU A 47 -4.16 1.67 10.14
CA LEU A 47 -5.21 2.29 10.94
C LEU A 47 -6.58 2.18 10.26
N MET A 48 -6.62 2.41 8.94
CA MET A 48 -7.85 2.30 8.16
C MET A 48 -8.37 0.85 8.14
N ALA A 49 -7.49 -0.12 7.91
CA ALA A 49 -7.88 -1.53 7.88
C ALA A 49 -8.41 -2.00 9.22
N PHE A 50 -7.77 -1.66 10.33
CA PHE A 50 -8.26 -2.00 11.67
C PHE A 50 -9.58 -1.28 11.98
N GLY A 51 -9.68 0.02 11.66
CA GLY A 51 -10.92 0.78 11.84
C GLY A 51 -12.11 0.13 11.10
N LEU A 52 -11.94 -0.20 9.82
CA LEU A 52 -12.94 -0.91 9.02
C LEU A 52 -13.26 -2.29 9.63
N SER A 53 -12.23 -3.01 10.12
CA SER A 53 -12.43 -4.33 10.70
C SER A 53 -13.24 -4.31 12.00
N PHE A 54 -13.09 -3.29 12.82
CA PHE A 54 -13.93 -3.10 13.99
C PHE A 54 -15.39 -2.84 13.62
N ILE A 55 -15.63 -2.01 12.59
CA ILE A 55 -16.97 -1.73 12.07
C ILE A 55 -17.60 -3.02 11.52
N ASP A 56 -16.87 -3.74 10.66
CA ASP A 56 -17.36 -4.99 10.07
C ASP A 56 -17.65 -6.06 11.13
N LYS A 57 -16.83 -6.14 12.17
CA LYS A 57 -17.06 -7.08 13.27
C LYS A 57 -18.31 -6.75 14.07
N CYS A 58 -18.66 -5.47 14.19
CA CYS A 58 -19.91 -5.06 14.80
C CYS A 58 -21.14 -5.47 13.97
N ILE A 59 -21.01 -5.45 12.63
CA ILE A 59 -22.08 -5.80 11.70
C ILE A 59 -22.16 -7.32 11.53
N ASN A 60 -21.02 -7.98 11.32
CA ASN A 60 -20.89 -9.41 11.00
C ASN A 60 -20.18 -10.18 12.14
N SER A 61 -20.84 -10.31 13.27
CA SER A 61 -20.27 -10.91 14.48
C SER A 61 -19.79 -12.37 14.30
N LYS A 62 -20.31 -13.09 13.30
CA LYS A 62 -19.99 -14.50 13.04
C LYS A 62 -18.72 -14.72 12.21
N GLU A 63 -18.25 -13.71 11.48
CA GLU A 63 -17.05 -13.84 10.66
C GLU A 63 -15.78 -13.90 11.50
N ASP A 64 -14.80 -14.68 11.03
CA ASP A 64 -13.48 -14.74 11.62
C ASP A 64 -12.76 -13.41 11.53
N TRP A 65 -12.30 -12.89 12.68
CA TRP A 65 -11.54 -11.65 12.76
C TRP A 65 -10.39 -11.58 11.76
N ASN A 66 -9.68 -12.68 11.56
CA ASN A 66 -8.55 -12.77 10.64
C ASN A 66 -8.95 -12.52 9.19
N LEU A 67 -10.10 -13.05 8.79
CA LEU A 67 -10.61 -12.88 7.43
C LEU A 67 -11.05 -11.44 7.21
N ILE A 68 -11.72 -10.85 8.20
CA ILE A 68 -12.15 -9.45 8.18
C ILE A 68 -10.94 -8.53 8.02
N VAL A 69 -9.92 -8.67 8.87
CA VAL A 69 -8.71 -7.82 8.81
C VAL A 69 -7.97 -8.00 7.49
N LYS A 70 -7.82 -9.24 7.02
CA LYS A 70 -7.19 -9.55 5.73
C LYS A 70 -7.87 -8.83 4.57
N ASN A 71 -9.19 -8.87 4.50
CA ASN A 71 -9.96 -8.23 3.44
C ASN A 71 -9.89 -6.70 3.55
N ASN A 72 -9.96 -6.18 4.77
CA ASN A 72 -9.92 -4.74 5.02
C ASN A 72 -8.54 -4.12 4.79
N MET A 73 -7.45 -4.88 4.83
CA MET A 73 -6.13 -4.41 4.37
C MET A 73 -6.15 -4.04 2.88
N ILE A 74 -6.77 -4.89 2.04
CA ILE A 74 -6.91 -4.61 0.60
C ILE A 74 -7.83 -3.41 0.39
N THR A 75 -8.97 -3.38 1.08
CA THR A 75 -9.93 -2.27 1.01
C THR A 75 -9.28 -0.93 1.41
N ALA A 76 -8.51 -0.92 2.49
CA ALA A 76 -7.75 0.26 2.91
C ALA A 76 -6.73 0.72 1.87
N GLY A 77 -6.08 -0.22 1.18
CA GLY A 77 -5.18 0.06 0.06
C GLY A 77 -5.91 0.76 -1.09
N TRP A 78 -7.08 0.28 -1.48
CA TRP A 78 -7.90 0.91 -2.52
C TRP A 78 -8.41 2.30 -2.13
N ILE A 79 -8.89 2.46 -0.89
CA ILE A 79 -9.31 3.76 -0.37
C ILE A 79 -8.15 4.75 -0.41
N GLY A 80 -6.97 4.33 0.07
CA GLY A 80 -5.77 5.14 0.05
C GLY A 80 -5.34 5.53 -1.37
N LEU A 81 -5.42 4.61 -2.34
CA LEU A 81 -5.16 4.90 -3.76
C LEU A 81 -6.07 6.02 -4.26
N ILE A 82 -7.38 5.91 -4.02
CA ILE A 82 -8.36 6.91 -4.49
C ILE A 82 -8.09 8.27 -3.85
N ILE A 83 -7.89 8.33 -2.52
CA ILE A 83 -7.59 9.55 -1.79
C ILE A 83 -6.26 10.16 -2.29
N GLY A 84 -5.23 9.33 -2.47
CA GLY A 84 -3.93 9.76 -2.97
C GLY A 84 -4.02 10.36 -4.37
N LEU A 85 -4.71 9.72 -5.29
CA LEU A 85 -4.95 10.25 -6.64
C LEU A 85 -5.69 11.58 -6.58
N GLN A 86 -6.77 11.66 -5.81
CA GLN A 86 -7.56 12.87 -5.68
C GLN A 86 -6.73 14.04 -5.12
N THR A 87 -5.92 13.79 -4.09
CA THR A 87 -5.05 14.80 -3.51
C THR A 87 -4.04 15.34 -4.51
N HIS A 88 -3.46 14.45 -5.32
CA HIS A 88 -2.51 14.85 -6.37
C HIS A 88 -3.17 15.62 -7.51
N PHE A 89 -4.37 15.24 -7.92
CA PHE A 89 -5.13 16.01 -8.92
C PHE A 89 -5.42 17.44 -8.47
N PHE A 90 -5.77 17.62 -7.19
CA PHE A 90 -6.00 18.96 -6.64
C PHE A 90 -4.71 19.78 -6.42
N SER A 91 -3.56 19.12 -6.37
CA SER A 91 -2.26 19.82 -6.22
C SER A 91 -1.65 20.26 -7.55
N ILE A 92 -2.26 19.93 -8.70
CA ILE A 92 -1.80 20.41 -9.99
C ILE A 92 -2.07 21.93 -10.07
N PRO A 93 -1.04 22.75 -10.39
CA PRO A 93 -1.23 24.18 -10.49
C PRO A 93 -2.27 24.52 -11.58
N ASN A 94 -3.27 25.31 -11.21
CA ASN A 94 -4.29 25.82 -12.14
C ASN A 94 -3.80 27.04 -12.92
N GLU A 95 -2.52 27.12 -13.26
CA GLU A 95 -1.97 28.21 -14.04
C GLU A 95 -2.21 27.96 -15.54
N PRO A 96 -2.61 28.99 -16.31
CA PRO A 96 -2.93 28.83 -17.73
C PRO A 96 -1.72 28.41 -18.60
N ASP A 97 -0.50 28.57 -18.08
CA ASP A 97 0.75 28.31 -18.79
C ASP A 97 1.48 27.03 -18.33
N VAL A 98 0.80 26.11 -17.63
CA VAL A 98 1.42 24.82 -17.27
C VAL A 98 1.70 24.03 -18.54
N SER A 99 2.99 23.81 -18.84
CA SER A 99 3.38 22.99 -19.96
C SER A 99 2.92 21.54 -19.78
N LEU A 100 2.64 20.86 -20.91
CA LEU A 100 2.23 19.46 -20.91
C LEU A 100 3.22 18.57 -20.14
N ASP A 101 4.51 18.86 -20.24
CA ASP A 101 5.58 18.12 -19.54
C ASP A 101 5.47 18.23 -18.02
N ILE A 102 5.17 19.43 -17.51
CA ILE A 102 4.97 19.67 -16.09
C ILE A 102 3.73 18.91 -15.61
N PHE A 103 2.63 19.04 -16.34
CA PHE A 103 1.39 18.31 -16.04
C PHE A 103 1.61 16.79 -15.99
N MET A 104 2.30 16.22 -16.97
CA MET A 104 2.59 14.79 -17.04
C MET A 104 3.49 14.34 -15.88
N LYS A 105 4.49 15.14 -15.47
CA LYS A 105 5.32 14.84 -14.31
C LYS A 105 4.50 14.77 -13.01
N TYR A 106 3.59 15.72 -12.81
CA TYR A 106 2.69 15.70 -11.65
C TYR A 106 1.79 14.47 -11.63
N LEU A 107 1.21 14.13 -12.79
CA LEU A 107 0.38 12.93 -12.95
C LEU A 107 1.13 11.65 -12.63
N ILE A 108 2.28 11.43 -13.22
CA ILE A 108 3.10 10.23 -13.02
C ILE A 108 3.56 10.12 -11.57
N SER A 109 4.04 11.23 -10.98
CA SER A 109 4.46 11.27 -9.58
C SER A 109 3.30 10.97 -8.65
N GLY A 110 2.14 11.61 -8.87
CA GLY A 110 0.95 11.38 -8.06
C GLY A 110 0.43 9.96 -8.13
N PHE A 111 0.41 9.38 -9.33
CA PHE A 111 0.03 7.99 -9.52
C PHE A 111 0.99 7.03 -8.80
N GLY A 112 2.30 7.26 -8.93
CA GLY A 112 3.31 6.46 -8.23
C GLY A 112 3.19 6.52 -6.71
N HIS A 113 2.92 7.71 -6.15
CA HIS A 113 2.69 7.87 -4.71
C HIS A 113 1.42 7.15 -4.25
N SER A 114 0.35 7.25 -5.03
CA SER A 114 -0.92 6.63 -4.69
C SER A 114 -0.89 5.11 -4.78
N LEU A 115 -0.11 4.54 -5.71
CA LEU A 115 0.08 3.09 -5.81
C LEU A 115 0.71 2.46 -4.57
N LYS A 116 1.45 3.22 -3.76
CA LYS A 116 2.04 2.71 -2.51
C LYS A 116 0.97 2.24 -1.52
N PHE A 117 -0.17 2.92 -1.45
CA PHE A 117 -1.29 2.51 -0.59
C PHE A 117 -1.78 1.11 -0.98
N LEU A 118 -1.96 0.91 -2.29
CA LEU A 118 -2.42 -0.37 -2.81
C LEU A 118 -1.38 -1.47 -2.58
N LEU A 119 -0.10 -1.18 -2.81
CA LEU A 119 1.00 -2.10 -2.55
C LEU A 119 1.01 -2.56 -1.09
N TYR A 120 0.92 -1.63 -0.12
CA TYR A 120 0.86 -1.98 1.29
C TYR A 120 -0.38 -2.80 1.64
N GLY A 121 -1.55 -2.46 1.08
CA GLY A 121 -2.77 -3.24 1.28
C GLY A 121 -2.60 -4.70 0.85
N PHE A 122 -2.06 -4.93 -0.34
CA PHE A 122 -1.83 -6.29 -0.85
C PHE A 122 -0.75 -7.05 -0.08
N VAL A 123 0.32 -6.38 0.32
CA VAL A 123 1.43 -7.02 1.05
C VAL A 123 1.03 -7.36 2.49
N LEU A 124 0.36 -6.43 3.18
CA LEU A 124 -0.04 -6.62 4.56
C LEU A 124 -1.22 -7.59 4.72
N SER A 125 -2.06 -7.73 3.70
CA SER A 125 -3.21 -8.63 3.72
C SER A 125 -2.85 -10.09 4.08
N PRO A 126 -1.96 -10.79 3.36
CA PRO A 126 -1.58 -12.15 3.71
C PRO A 126 -0.80 -12.23 5.03
N ILE A 127 0.01 -11.21 5.34
CA ILE A 127 0.80 -11.16 6.58
C ILE A 127 -0.14 -11.06 7.79
N SER A 128 -1.12 -10.15 7.76
CA SER A 128 -2.09 -10.00 8.83
C SER A 128 -2.92 -11.27 9.03
N GLY A 129 -3.38 -11.89 7.95
CA GLY A 129 -4.09 -13.16 7.99
C GLY A 129 -3.27 -14.30 8.60
N ALA A 130 -1.95 -14.32 8.37
CA ALA A 130 -1.05 -15.32 8.95
C ALA A 130 -0.75 -15.08 10.43
N LEU A 131 -0.57 -13.81 10.83
CA LEU A 131 -0.24 -13.43 12.21
C LEU A 131 -1.43 -13.58 13.17
N LEU A 132 -2.63 -13.23 12.71
CA LEU A 132 -3.83 -13.24 13.55
C LEU A 132 -4.50 -14.61 13.65
N LYS A 133 -4.11 -15.57 12.84
CA LYS A 133 -4.64 -16.95 12.90
C LYS A 133 -4.04 -17.69 14.09
N LYS A 134 -4.85 -17.88 15.12
CA LYS A 134 -4.54 -18.74 16.26
C LYS A 134 -4.52 -20.22 15.89
#